data_c53b16da6ea653cacf8386dcdadc275a
#
_entry.id   c53b16da6ea653cacf8386dcdadc275a
#
_cell.length_a   1.000
_cell.length_b   1.000
_cell.length_c   1.000
_cell.angle_alpha   90.00
_cell.angle_beta   90.00
_cell.angle_gamma   90.00
#
_symmetry.space_group_name_H-M   'P 1'
#
loop_
_entity.id
_entity.type
_entity.pdbx_description
1 polymer ?
#
loop_
_entity_poly.entity_id
_entity_poly.type
_entity_poly.pdbx_seq_one_letter_code
_entity_poly.pdbx_strand_id
1 'polypeptide(L)'
;MSNGQWYPPEWPGRIRALAAGELTAAEPRRAATVMLLRDDATGAGGAPAVHMLRRRTSMAFAGGAYAYPGGGVDPRDDDRLVRWAGPALETWAHRLGVGAPAEAQAIVCAAVRETYEEAGVLLAGPTPETVVTDTTGDDWEADRAALVARELSFAEFLERRGLVLRSDLLGAWARWITPEFEPRRYDTWFFVAALPEGQRTRNASTEADRTVWITPGEAADGYDRGELLMMPPTVATLRTLRPYATAAQALDAASGQDLTPVLARARMDGDELVLSWPGHEEFTKRVSTVGADETHGGAKKGDTEGGAA
;
A
#
# COMPACT_ATOMS: atom_id res chain seq x y z
N MET A 1 -4.99 0.63 29.40
CA MET A 1 -3.86 1.04 28.52
C MET A 1 -4.51 1.51 27.24
N SER A 2 -4.37 2.79 26.90
CA SER A 2 -5.03 3.38 25.75
C SER A 2 -4.28 2.95 24.49
N ASN A 3 -4.91 2.18 23.61
CA ASN A 3 -4.41 1.87 22.26
C ASN A 3 -4.36 3.17 21.46
N GLY A 4 -3.29 3.94 21.66
CA GLY A 4 -3.15 5.21 21.00
C GLY A 4 -2.67 5.00 19.58
N GLN A 5 -3.42 5.49 18.60
CA GLN A 5 -2.93 5.58 17.25
C GLN A 5 -2.06 6.81 17.08
N TRP A 6 -0.98 6.63 16.33
CA TRP A 6 -0.03 7.71 16.09
C TRP A 6 -0.54 8.63 14.96
N TYR A 7 -0.40 9.92 15.18
CA TYR A 7 -0.50 10.92 14.13
C TYR A 7 0.65 11.92 14.24
N PRO A 8 1.11 12.52 13.13
CA PRO A 8 2.15 13.53 13.14
C PRO A 8 1.80 14.70 14.08
N PRO A 9 2.76 15.21 14.85
CA PRO A 9 2.49 16.26 15.84
C PRO A 9 1.97 17.58 15.22
N GLU A 10 2.20 17.79 13.93
CA GLU A 10 1.71 18.96 13.18
C GLU A 10 0.24 18.84 12.76
N TRP A 11 -0.38 17.66 12.79
CA TRP A 11 -1.76 17.46 12.34
C TRP A 11 -2.77 18.36 13.06
N PRO A 12 -2.79 18.48 14.41
CA PRO A 12 -3.76 19.34 15.09
C PRO A 12 -3.68 20.81 14.64
N GLY A 13 -2.47 21.32 14.44
CA GLY A 13 -2.26 22.69 13.95
C GLY A 13 -2.79 22.88 12.53
N ARG A 14 -2.50 21.94 11.64
CA ARG A 14 -2.94 21.98 10.24
C ARG A 14 -4.46 21.82 10.09
N ILE A 15 -5.08 20.97 10.91
CA ILE A 15 -6.54 20.80 10.93
C ILE A 15 -7.23 22.08 11.37
N ARG A 16 -6.71 22.75 12.40
CA ARG A 16 -7.23 24.06 12.87
C ARG A 16 -7.05 25.13 11.79
N ALA A 17 -5.88 25.20 11.16
CA ALA A 17 -5.60 26.16 10.09
C ALA A 17 -6.51 25.94 8.85
N LEU A 18 -6.77 24.69 8.48
CA LEU A 18 -7.73 24.37 7.42
C LEU A 18 -9.14 24.83 7.80
N ALA A 19 -9.59 24.50 9.00
CA ALA A 19 -10.91 24.90 9.51
C ALA A 19 -11.08 26.43 9.60
N ALA A 20 -10.00 27.16 9.88
CA ALA A 20 -9.97 28.63 9.91
C ALA A 20 -9.87 29.27 8.50
N GLY A 21 -9.67 28.48 7.44
CA GLY A 21 -9.46 29.00 6.09
C GLY A 21 -8.05 29.56 5.84
N GLU A 22 -7.12 29.32 6.75
CA GLU A 22 -5.73 29.75 6.68
C GLU A 22 -4.84 28.81 5.83
N LEU A 23 -5.34 27.59 5.57
CA LEU A 23 -4.69 26.57 4.77
C LEU A 23 -5.53 26.27 3.53
N THR A 24 -4.89 26.30 2.35
CA THR A 24 -5.48 25.80 1.10
C THR A 24 -5.04 24.36 0.86
N ALA A 25 -5.98 23.47 0.59
CA ALA A 25 -5.67 22.08 0.30
C ALA A 25 -4.84 21.94 -0.99
N ALA A 26 -3.78 21.14 -0.93
CA ALA A 26 -3.02 20.81 -2.14
C ALA A 26 -3.84 19.90 -3.06
N GLU A 27 -3.63 19.99 -4.38
CA GLU A 27 -4.24 19.06 -5.33
C GLU A 27 -3.67 17.64 -5.13
N PRO A 28 -4.53 16.61 -5.06
CA PRO A 28 -4.07 15.23 -4.89
C PRO A 28 -3.45 14.70 -6.19
N ARG A 29 -2.31 14.02 -6.04
CA ARG A 29 -1.67 13.30 -7.15
C ARG A 29 -2.24 11.91 -7.25
N ARG A 30 -2.39 11.39 -8.47
CA ARG A 30 -2.86 10.01 -8.69
C ARG A 30 -1.83 9.01 -8.18
N ALA A 31 -2.34 7.94 -7.56
CA ALA A 31 -1.55 6.83 -7.08
C ALA A 31 -2.32 5.52 -7.22
N ALA A 32 -1.60 4.41 -7.22
CA ALA A 32 -2.18 3.08 -7.26
C ALA A 32 -1.46 2.16 -6.27
N THR A 33 -2.21 1.25 -5.65
CA THR A 33 -1.66 0.25 -4.73
C THR A 33 -2.37 -1.08 -4.90
N VAL A 34 -1.67 -2.19 -4.63
CA VAL A 34 -2.18 -3.54 -4.87
C VAL A 34 -2.16 -4.36 -3.59
N MET A 35 -3.34 -4.80 -3.17
CA MET A 35 -3.53 -5.84 -2.16
C MET A 35 -3.25 -7.19 -2.82
N LEU A 36 -2.00 -7.63 -2.78
CA LEU A 36 -1.58 -8.90 -3.35
C LEU A 36 -1.96 -10.03 -2.40
N LEU A 37 -2.78 -10.95 -2.86
CA LEU A 37 -3.33 -12.05 -2.09
C LEU A 37 -2.66 -13.39 -2.44
N ARG A 38 -2.54 -14.25 -1.46
CA ARG A 38 -2.07 -15.63 -1.61
C ARG A 38 -2.93 -16.57 -0.77
N ASP A 39 -3.48 -17.59 -1.38
CA ASP A 39 -4.17 -18.64 -0.66
C ASP A 39 -3.19 -19.48 0.18
N ASP A 40 -3.67 -20.04 1.26
CA ASP A 40 -2.86 -20.96 2.07
C ASP A 40 -2.52 -22.22 1.25
N ALA A 41 -1.22 -22.48 1.12
CA ALA A 41 -0.71 -23.66 0.38
C ALA A 41 -1.13 -25.00 1.01
N THR A 42 -1.58 -25.02 2.28
CA THR A 42 -1.98 -26.24 2.96
C THR A 42 -3.39 -26.69 2.60
N GLY A 43 -4.18 -25.85 1.92
CA GLY A 43 -5.57 -26.16 1.55
C GLY A 43 -6.50 -26.36 2.77
N ALA A 44 -6.06 -25.98 3.96
CA ALA A 44 -6.81 -26.17 5.20
C ALA A 44 -8.00 -25.19 5.35
N GLY A 45 -8.32 -24.41 4.30
CA GLY A 45 -9.48 -23.53 4.25
C GLY A 45 -9.36 -22.25 5.10
N GLY A 46 -8.15 -21.75 5.25
CA GLY A 46 -7.89 -20.44 5.88
C GLY A 46 -8.15 -19.29 4.91
N ALA A 47 -8.47 -18.10 5.44
CA ALA A 47 -8.55 -16.88 4.64
C ALA A 47 -7.23 -16.60 3.92
N PRO A 48 -7.26 -16.00 2.71
CA PRO A 48 -6.04 -15.67 1.98
C PRO A 48 -5.20 -14.68 2.78
N ALA A 49 -3.88 -14.84 2.72
CA ALA A 49 -2.96 -13.86 3.29
C ALA A 49 -2.76 -12.71 2.29
N VAL A 50 -2.59 -11.50 2.79
CA VAL A 50 -2.23 -10.30 2.04
C VAL A 50 -0.77 -9.95 2.27
N HIS A 51 -0.07 -9.57 1.21
CA HIS A 51 1.31 -9.08 1.29
C HIS A 51 1.34 -7.63 1.77
N MET A 52 2.11 -7.36 2.82
CA MET A 52 2.27 -6.02 3.37
C MET A 52 3.74 -5.69 3.57
N LEU A 53 4.06 -4.41 3.40
CA LEU A 53 5.36 -3.80 3.60
C LEU A 53 5.31 -2.95 4.87
N ARG A 54 6.30 -3.06 5.76
CA ARG A 54 6.47 -2.09 6.84
C ARG A 54 7.39 -0.98 6.37
N ARG A 55 6.89 0.24 6.33
CA ARG A 55 7.66 1.43 5.95
C ARG A 55 8.78 1.67 6.97
N ARG A 56 9.98 2.04 6.49
CA ARG A 56 11.10 2.34 7.39
C ARG A 56 10.71 3.43 8.39
N THR A 57 11.07 3.26 9.64
CA THR A 57 10.79 4.24 10.71
C THR A 57 11.42 5.61 10.46
N SER A 58 12.48 5.68 9.64
CA SER A 58 13.14 6.91 9.22
C SER A 58 12.36 7.74 8.18
N MET A 59 11.26 7.20 7.64
CA MET A 59 10.46 7.94 6.66
C MET A 59 9.68 9.08 7.30
N ALA A 60 9.68 10.24 6.65
CA ALA A 60 9.02 11.45 7.15
C ALA A 60 7.49 11.33 7.26
N PHE A 61 6.86 10.40 6.50
CA PHE A 61 5.42 10.15 6.53
C PHE A 61 5.14 8.68 6.80
N ALA A 62 4.28 8.40 7.77
CA ALA A 62 3.83 7.06 8.15
C ALA A 62 4.98 6.05 8.39
N GLY A 63 6.12 6.51 8.94
CA GLY A 63 7.23 5.62 9.30
C GLY A 63 6.79 4.54 10.30
N GLY A 64 7.16 3.29 10.05
CA GLY A 64 6.73 2.13 10.84
C GLY A 64 5.34 1.57 10.50
N ALA A 65 4.56 2.27 9.66
CA ALA A 65 3.25 1.80 9.25
C ALA A 65 3.35 0.68 8.22
N TYR A 66 2.41 -0.25 8.31
CA TYR A 66 2.21 -1.27 7.28
C TYR A 66 1.34 -0.73 6.15
N ALA A 67 1.75 -1.00 4.93
CA ALA A 67 1.08 -0.63 3.70
C ALA A 67 1.17 -1.77 2.67
N TYR A 68 0.40 -1.68 1.61
CA TYR A 68 0.55 -2.55 0.44
C TYR A 68 1.58 -1.96 -0.53
N PRO A 69 2.14 -2.75 -1.46
CA PRO A 69 2.92 -2.23 -2.57
C PRO A 69 2.15 -1.17 -3.35
N GLY A 70 2.78 -0.03 -3.62
CA GLY A 70 2.10 1.02 -4.35
C GLY A 70 2.80 2.37 -4.29
N GLY A 71 2.47 3.21 -5.25
CA GLY A 71 3.04 4.55 -5.36
C GLY A 71 2.33 5.46 -6.34
N GLY A 72 2.97 6.57 -6.67
CA GLY A 72 2.42 7.57 -7.57
C GLY A 72 2.38 7.11 -9.03
N VAL A 73 1.36 7.56 -9.75
CA VAL A 73 1.34 7.45 -11.21
C VAL A 73 2.47 8.31 -11.78
N ASP A 74 3.38 7.69 -12.52
CA ASP A 74 4.44 8.40 -13.26
C ASP A 74 3.86 8.91 -14.59
N PRO A 75 4.23 10.10 -15.07
CA PRO A 75 3.81 10.59 -16.39
C PRO A 75 4.14 9.61 -17.54
N ARG A 76 5.11 8.71 -17.35
CA ARG A 76 5.49 7.67 -18.33
C ARG A 76 4.58 6.43 -18.28
N ASP A 77 3.68 6.31 -17.30
CA ASP A 77 2.75 5.18 -17.17
C ASP A 77 1.60 5.26 -18.20
N ASP A 78 1.38 6.40 -18.88
CA ASP A 78 0.40 6.56 -19.95
C ASP A 78 0.95 6.30 -21.36
N ASP A 79 2.16 5.75 -21.46
CA ASP A 79 2.81 5.43 -22.73
C ASP A 79 1.94 4.46 -23.56
N ARG A 80 1.67 4.87 -24.82
CA ARG A 80 0.80 4.12 -25.74
C ARG A 80 1.43 2.85 -26.29
N LEU A 81 2.72 2.65 -26.05
CA LEU A 81 3.45 1.44 -26.46
C LEU A 81 3.15 0.22 -25.60
N VAL A 82 2.41 0.38 -24.50
CA VAL A 82 2.05 -0.75 -23.62
C VAL A 82 1.12 -1.71 -24.32
N ARG A 83 1.58 -2.94 -24.52
CA ARG A 83 0.74 -4.04 -24.99
C ARG A 83 -0.19 -4.47 -23.86
N TRP A 84 -1.47 -4.62 -24.18
CA TRP A 84 -2.54 -4.73 -23.17
C TRP A 84 -3.36 -6.01 -23.36
N ALA A 85 -3.67 -6.70 -22.27
CA ALA A 85 -4.62 -7.79 -22.19
C ALA A 85 -5.64 -7.53 -21.07
N GLY A 86 -6.83 -8.10 -21.25
CA GLY A 86 -7.94 -7.92 -20.32
C GLY A 86 -8.96 -6.86 -20.82
N PRO A 87 -9.76 -6.27 -19.91
CA PRO A 87 -10.77 -5.28 -20.26
C PRO A 87 -10.19 -4.10 -21.04
N ALA A 88 -10.96 -3.59 -22.02
CA ALA A 88 -10.57 -2.41 -22.78
C ALA A 88 -10.35 -1.18 -21.88
N LEU A 89 -9.53 -0.25 -22.34
CA LEU A 89 -9.19 0.96 -21.56
C LEU A 89 -10.42 1.81 -21.25
N GLU A 90 -11.43 1.84 -22.13
CA GLU A 90 -12.71 2.50 -21.91
C GLU A 90 -13.49 1.87 -20.75
N THR A 91 -13.45 0.53 -20.64
CA THR A 91 -14.06 -0.21 -19.53
C THR A 91 -13.36 0.13 -18.21
N TRP A 92 -12.03 0.20 -18.23
CA TRP A 92 -11.24 0.62 -17.06
C TRP A 92 -11.51 2.09 -16.71
N ALA A 93 -11.59 3.01 -17.69
CA ALA A 93 -11.89 4.43 -17.43
C ALA A 93 -13.26 4.58 -16.75
N HIS A 94 -14.27 3.89 -17.25
CA HIS A 94 -15.59 3.86 -16.61
C HIS A 94 -15.53 3.29 -15.20
N ARG A 95 -14.83 2.14 -15.02
CA ARG A 95 -14.73 1.48 -13.71
C ARG A 95 -13.98 2.32 -12.67
N LEU A 96 -12.89 2.97 -13.07
CA LEU A 96 -12.07 3.81 -12.17
C LEU A 96 -12.67 5.23 -11.97
N GLY A 97 -13.72 5.58 -12.70
CA GLY A 97 -14.35 6.90 -12.62
C GLY A 97 -13.40 8.01 -13.07
N VAL A 98 -12.64 7.78 -14.16
CA VAL A 98 -11.73 8.77 -14.76
C VAL A 98 -12.23 9.20 -16.16
N GLY A 99 -11.80 10.38 -16.59
CA GLY A 99 -12.36 11.03 -17.79
C GLY A 99 -11.82 10.49 -19.11
N ALA A 100 -10.64 9.86 -19.11
CA ALA A 100 -9.99 9.42 -20.34
C ALA A 100 -9.40 8.01 -20.21
N PRO A 101 -9.43 7.18 -21.29
CA PRO A 101 -8.78 5.86 -21.32
C PRO A 101 -7.30 5.90 -20.98
N ALA A 102 -6.56 6.93 -21.39
CA ALA A 102 -5.15 7.11 -21.06
C ALA A 102 -4.91 7.27 -19.54
N GLU A 103 -5.82 7.94 -18.83
CA GLU A 103 -5.75 8.05 -17.38
C GLU A 103 -5.92 6.70 -16.69
N ALA A 104 -6.84 5.87 -17.19
CA ALA A 104 -7.04 4.53 -16.69
C ALA A 104 -5.83 3.64 -16.95
N GLN A 105 -5.24 3.70 -18.16
CA GLN A 105 -3.99 3.02 -18.48
C GLN A 105 -2.89 3.38 -17.50
N ALA A 106 -2.68 4.68 -17.27
CA ALA A 106 -1.63 5.17 -16.36
C ALA A 106 -1.81 4.63 -14.92
N ILE A 107 -3.05 4.61 -14.40
CA ILE A 107 -3.34 4.08 -13.05
C ILE A 107 -3.08 2.58 -12.98
N VAL A 108 -3.51 1.81 -13.98
CA VAL A 108 -3.29 0.35 -14.02
C VAL A 108 -1.81 0.03 -14.23
N CYS A 109 -1.11 0.76 -15.11
CA CYS A 109 0.34 0.62 -15.29
C CYS A 109 1.09 0.90 -13.97
N ALA A 110 0.73 1.97 -13.25
CA ALA A 110 1.31 2.28 -11.96
C ALA A 110 1.08 1.14 -10.95
N ALA A 111 -0.13 0.56 -10.89
CA ALA A 111 -0.42 -0.57 -10.01
C ALA A 111 0.50 -1.76 -10.26
N VAL A 112 0.68 -2.15 -11.54
CA VAL A 112 1.53 -3.29 -11.91
C VAL A 112 3.01 -2.98 -11.72
N ARG A 113 3.47 -1.78 -12.10
CA ARG A 113 4.85 -1.32 -11.96
C ARG A 113 5.27 -1.29 -10.50
N GLU A 114 4.51 -0.64 -9.64
CA GLU A 114 4.82 -0.52 -8.21
C GLU A 114 4.83 -1.90 -7.51
N THR A 115 3.92 -2.81 -7.90
CA THR A 115 3.94 -4.18 -7.39
C THR A 115 5.22 -4.91 -7.77
N TYR A 116 5.71 -4.70 -8.99
CA TYR A 116 6.99 -5.27 -9.42
C TYR A 116 8.17 -4.61 -8.72
N GLU A 117 8.20 -3.28 -8.66
CA GLU A 117 9.28 -2.53 -8.02
C GLU A 117 9.44 -2.88 -6.53
N GLU A 118 8.32 -2.98 -5.78
CA GLU A 118 8.35 -3.13 -4.33
C GLU A 118 8.27 -4.57 -3.83
N ALA A 119 7.56 -5.44 -4.56
CA ALA A 119 7.37 -6.84 -4.15
C ALA A 119 8.03 -7.84 -5.11
N GLY A 120 8.54 -7.42 -6.26
CA GLY A 120 9.14 -8.29 -7.27
C GLY A 120 8.11 -9.16 -8.00
N VAL A 121 6.83 -8.84 -7.93
CA VAL A 121 5.73 -9.59 -8.56
C VAL A 121 5.22 -8.82 -9.77
N LEU A 122 5.20 -9.46 -10.93
CA LEU A 122 4.84 -8.86 -12.21
C LEU A 122 3.54 -9.46 -12.77
N LEU A 123 2.54 -8.62 -12.97
CA LEU A 123 1.28 -8.99 -13.61
C LEU A 123 1.35 -8.72 -15.13
N ALA A 124 2.25 -9.41 -15.79
CA ALA A 124 2.46 -9.37 -17.24
C ALA A 124 2.94 -10.74 -17.74
N GLY A 125 2.79 -11.00 -19.01
CA GLY A 125 3.21 -12.25 -19.62
C GLY A 125 3.57 -12.14 -21.09
N PRO A 126 4.18 -13.17 -21.68
CA PRO A 126 4.55 -13.18 -23.10
C PRO A 126 3.33 -13.14 -24.04
N THR A 127 2.17 -13.59 -23.56
CA THR A 127 0.91 -13.58 -24.34
C THR A 127 -0.25 -13.07 -23.47
N PRO A 128 -1.40 -12.71 -24.08
CA PRO A 128 -2.59 -12.30 -23.33
C PRO A 128 -3.14 -13.35 -22.35
N GLU A 129 -2.77 -14.61 -22.49
CA GLU A 129 -3.30 -15.74 -21.70
C GLU A 129 -2.31 -16.21 -20.62
N THR A 130 -1.05 -15.80 -20.71
CA THR A 130 0.02 -16.29 -19.83
C THR A 130 0.57 -15.18 -18.94
N VAL A 131 1.19 -15.58 -17.85
CA VAL A 131 1.91 -14.68 -16.94
C VAL A 131 3.33 -15.20 -16.74
N VAL A 132 4.30 -14.33 -16.52
CA VAL A 132 5.67 -14.71 -16.14
C VAL A 132 5.64 -15.52 -14.86
N THR A 133 6.29 -16.67 -14.83
CA THR A 133 6.31 -17.56 -13.65
C THR A 133 7.46 -17.30 -12.71
N ASP A 134 8.54 -16.67 -13.18
CA ASP A 134 9.72 -16.36 -12.37
C ASP A 134 10.33 -15.01 -12.78
N THR A 135 10.55 -14.16 -11.79
CA THR A 135 11.15 -12.81 -11.92
C THR A 135 12.43 -12.69 -11.08
N THR A 136 13.05 -13.79 -10.66
CA THR A 136 14.15 -13.80 -9.67
C THR A 136 15.56 -13.74 -10.28
N GLY A 137 15.70 -13.80 -11.62
CA GLY A 137 17.01 -13.72 -12.27
C GLY A 137 17.69 -12.35 -12.13
N ASP A 138 19.02 -12.33 -12.19
CA ASP A 138 19.82 -11.10 -12.08
C ASP A 138 19.45 -10.06 -13.14
N ASP A 139 19.08 -10.49 -14.33
CA ASP A 139 18.59 -9.65 -15.42
C ASP A 139 17.23 -8.98 -15.09
N TRP A 140 16.33 -9.72 -14.40
CA TRP A 140 15.08 -9.17 -13.88
C TRP A 140 15.32 -8.15 -12.77
N GLU A 141 16.27 -8.44 -11.89
CA GLU A 141 16.61 -7.52 -10.80
C GLU A 141 17.26 -6.25 -11.32
N ALA A 142 18.12 -6.35 -12.36
CA ALA A 142 18.71 -5.18 -13.02
C ALA A 142 17.62 -4.27 -13.64
N ASP A 143 16.64 -4.85 -14.36
CA ASP A 143 15.53 -4.07 -14.92
C ASP A 143 14.66 -3.46 -13.81
N ARG A 144 14.38 -4.21 -12.74
CA ARG A 144 13.63 -3.68 -11.58
C ARG A 144 14.36 -2.49 -10.94
N ALA A 145 15.66 -2.60 -10.74
CA ALA A 145 16.47 -1.51 -10.19
C ALA A 145 16.46 -0.27 -11.11
N ALA A 146 16.52 -0.46 -12.44
CA ALA A 146 16.42 0.62 -13.40
C ALA A 146 15.06 1.31 -13.41
N LEU A 147 13.95 0.55 -13.20
CA LEU A 147 12.61 1.12 -13.00
C LEU A 147 12.56 2.00 -11.74
N VAL A 148 13.01 1.48 -10.60
CA VAL A 148 13.08 2.21 -9.32
C VAL A 148 13.93 3.48 -9.45
N ALA A 149 15.07 3.41 -10.15
CA ALA A 149 15.94 4.54 -10.42
C ALA A 149 15.36 5.51 -11.47
N ARG A 150 14.25 5.18 -12.13
CA ARG A 150 13.64 5.92 -13.24
C ARG A 150 14.55 6.05 -14.48
N GLU A 151 15.48 5.14 -14.63
CA GLU A 151 16.37 5.01 -15.80
C GLU A 151 15.69 4.25 -16.94
N LEU A 152 14.66 3.48 -16.63
CA LEU A 152 13.84 2.70 -17.55
C LEU A 152 12.36 3.03 -17.31
N SER A 153 11.58 3.30 -18.35
CA SER A 153 10.12 3.39 -18.21
C SER A 153 9.49 1.99 -18.17
N PHE A 154 8.29 1.90 -17.59
CA PHE A 154 7.60 0.61 -17.53
C PHE A 154 7.20 0.09 -18.92
N ALA A 155 6.83 0.99 -19.83
CA ALA A 155 6.55 0.63 -21.22
C ALA A 155 7.78 0.06 -21.94
N GLU A 156 8.94 0.72 -21.83
CA GLU A 156 10.21 0.21 -22.40
C GLU A 156 10.61 -1.13 -21.80
N PHE A 157 10.39 -1.32 -20.49
CA PHE A 157 10.63 -2.60 -19.83
C PHE A 157 9.77 -3.72 -20.44
N LEU A 158 8.46 -3.50 -20.57
CA LEU A 158 7.55 -4.48 -21.15
C LEU A 158 7.89 -4.77 -22.62
N GLU A 159 8.20 -3.72 -23.40
CA GLU A 159 8.58 -3.87 -24.82
C GLU A 159 9.88 -4.66 -24.97
N ARG A 160 10.94 -4.31 -24.23
CA ARG A 160 12.24 -4.99 -24.24
C ARG A 160 12.10 -6.49 -23.96
N ARG A 161 11.19 -6.85 -23.03
CA ARG A 161 10.95 -8.24 -22.65
C ARG A 161 9.87 -8.93 -23.48
N GLY A 162 9.26 -8.21 -24.44
CA GLY A 162 8.19 -8.75 -25.29
C GLY A 162 6.91 -9.08 -24.51
N LEU A 163 6.64 -8.38 -23.41
CA LEU A 163 5.55 -8.68 -22.49
C LEU A 163 4.28 -7.90 -22.82
N VAL A 164 3.16 -8.47 -22.41
CA VAL A 164 1.81 -7.90 -22.42
C VAL A 164 1.37 -7.68 -20.98
N LEU A 165 0.93 -6.48 -20.64
CA LEU A 165 0.35 -6.18 -19.33
C LEU A 165 -0.97 -6.91 -19.18
N ARG A 166 -1.17 -7.64 -18.07
CA ARG A 166 -2.34 -8.46 -17.76
C ARG A 166 -3.26 -7.71 -16.81
N SER A 167 -4.01 -6.75 -17.35
CA SER A 167 -4.97 -5.96 -16.55
C SER A 167 -6.12 -6.78 -15.99
N ASP A 168 -6.43 -7.90 -16.61
CA ASP A 168 -7.44 -8.89 -16.17
C ASP A 168 -7.08 -9.58 -14.85
N LEU A 169 -5.82 -9.50 -14.41
CA LEU A 169 -5.36 -10.03 -13.11
C LEU A 169 -5.59 -9.03 -11.96
N LEU A 170 -6.10 -7.83 -12.26
CA LEU A 170 -6.42 -6.80 -11.28
C LEU A 170 -7.93 -6.66 -11.10
N GLY A 171 -8.35 -6.51 -9.85
CA GLY A 171 -9.70 -6.08 -9.50
C GLY A 171 -9.68 -4.74 -8.79
N ALA A 172 -10.39 -3.72 -9.32
CA ALA A 172 -10.50 -2.43 -8.65
C ALA A 172 -11.38 -2.53 -7.40
N TRP A 173 -10.86 -2.13 -6.23
CA TRP A 173 -11.43 -2.43 -4.93
C TRP A 173 -11.97 -1.23 -4.17
N ALA A 174 -11.20 -0.15 -4.10
CA ALA A 174 -11.57 1.08 -3.39
C ALA A 174 -10.81 2.28 -3.97
N ARG A 175 -11.29 3.50 -3.66
CA ARG A 175 -10.59 4.75 -3.98
C ARG A 175 -10.57 5.65 -2.77
N TRP A 176 -9.40 6.17 -2.43
CA TRP A 176 -9.19 7.00 -1.25
C TRP A 176 -8.42 8.26 -1.59
N ILE A 177 -8.90 9.39 -1.08
CA ILE A 177 -8.22 10.67 -1.22
C ILE A 177 -7.64 11.08 0.13
N THR A 178 -6.36 11.46 0.15
CA THR A 178 -5.70 11.96 1.36
C THR A 178 -6.43 13.20 1.90
N PRO A 179 -6.62 13.32 3.23
CA PRO A 179 -7.28 14.47 3.84
C PRO A 179 -6.72 15.82 3.39
N GLU A 180 -7.57 16.84 3.40
CA GLU A 180 -7.26 18.17 2.85
C GLU A 180 -6.19 18.94 3.64
N PHE A 181 -6.01 18.63 4.93
CA PHE A 181 -4.99 19.25 5.76
C PHE A 181 -3.57 18.72 5.47
N GLU A 182 -3.41 17.64 4.73
CA GLU A 182 -2.11 17.06 4.42
C GLU A 182 -1.37 17.86 3.33
N PRO A 183 -0.05 18.10 3.48
CA PRO A 183 0.72 18.84 2.48
C PRO A 183 1.00 18.05 1.21
N ARG A 184 1.01 16.73 1.32
CA ARG A 184 1.15 15.80 0.18
C ARG A 184 -0.08 14.94 0.12
N ARG A 185 -0.86 15.12 -0.94
CA ARG A 185 -2.12 14.41 -1.11
C ARG A 185 -2.06 13.48 -2.30
N TYR A 186 -2.72 12.35 -2.14
CA TYR A 186 -2.86 11.35 -3.18
C TYR A 186 -4.34 11.01 -3.35
N ASP A 187 -4.73 10.78 -4.60
CA ASP A 187 -5.97 10.13 -5.02
C ASP A 187 -5.57 8.72 -5.43
N THR A 188 -5.82 7.76 -4.56
CA THR A 188 -5.26 6.41 -4.64
C THR A 188 -6.34 5.39 -4.97
N TRP A 189 -6.14 4.65 -6.06
CA TRP A 189 -6.92 3.46 -6.38
C TRP A 189 -6.28 2.23 -5.75
N PHE A 190 -7.09 1.48 -5.02
CA PHE A 190 -6.73 0.21 -4.41
C PHE A 190 -7.21 -0.92 -5.33
N PHE A 191 -6.29 -1.80 -5.67
CA PHE A 191 -6.58 -2.99 -6.45
C PHE A 191 -6.35 -4.24 -5.61
N VAL A 192 -7.02 -5.34 -5.98
CA VAL A 192 -6.74 -6.68 -5.48
C VAL A 192 -6.16 -7.50 -6.63
N ALA A 193 -5.19 -8.37 -6.32
CA ALA A 193 -4.62 -9.33 -7.25
C ALA A 193 -4.25 -10.62 -6.52
N ALA A 194 -4.33 -11.75 -7.20
CA ALA A 194 -3.74 -12.99 -6.71
C ALA A 194 -2.27 -13.07 -7.08
N LEU A 195 -1.44 -13.60 -6.17
CA LEU A 195 -0.05 -13.91 -6.48
C LEU A 195 0.00 -14.94 -7.62
N PRO A 196 0.63 -14.60 -8.77
CA PRO A 196 0.73 -15.56 -9.87
C PRO A 196 1.50 -16.82 -9.47
N GLU A 197 1.07 -17.97 -10.00
CA GLU A 197 1.74 -19.24 -9.77
C GLU A 197 3.21 -19.18 -10.21
N GLY A 198 4.11 -19.71 -9.37
CA GLY A 198 5.55 -19.72 -9.58
C GLY A 198 6.25 -18.46 -9.10
N GLN A 199 5.59 -17.30 -9.04
CA GLN A 199 6.19 -16.07 -8.54
C GLN A 199 6.29 -16.04 -7.01
N ARG A 200 7.27 -15.31 -6.52
CA ARG A 200 7.53 -15.13 -5.07
C ARG A 200 7.75 -13.66 -4.77
N THR A 201 7.14 -13.18 -3.69
CA THR A 201 7.45 -11.84 -3.19
C THR A 201 8.84 -11.77 -2.60
N ARG A 202 9.48 -10.61 -2.76
CA ARG A 202 10.77 -10.26 -2.18
C ARG A 202 10.62 -8.97 -1.37
N ASN A 203 11.49 -8.77 -0.40
CA ASN A 203 11.66 -7.45 0.21
C ASN A 203 12.53 -6.60 -0.73
N ALA A 204 11.92 -6.13 -1.81
CA ALA A 204 12.60 -5.43 -2.88
C ALA A 204 12.57 -3.89 -2.70
N SER A 205 11.65 -3.39 -1.87
CA SER A 205 11.50 -1.96 -1.62
C SER A 205 12.65 -1.40 -0.77
N THR A 206 13.24 -0.30 -1.20
CA THR A 206 14.21 0.46 -0.40
C THR A 206 13.53 1.26 0.72
N GLU A 207 12.23 1.45 0.63
CA GLU A 207 11.38 2.19 1.58
C GLU A 207 10.85 1.29 2.71
N ALA A 208 10.93 -0.04 2.57
CA ALA A 208 10.49 -1.00 3.56
C ALA A 208 11.67 -1.64 4.32
N ASP A 209 11.47 -1.89 5.60
CA ASP A 209 12.42 -2.64 6.42
C ASP A 209 11.96 -4.08 6.68
N ARG A 210 10.69 -4.38 6.41
CA ARG A 210 10.09 -5.69 6.62
C ARG A 210 8.94 -5.94 5.67
N THR A 211 8.77 -7.21 5.26
CA THR A 211 7.58 -7.68 4.57
C THR A 211 6.92 -8.81 5.35
N VAL A 212 5.62 -8.92 5.24
CA VAL A 212 4.84 -9.98 5.89
C VAL A 212 3.72 -10.46 4.96
N TRP A 213 3.37 -11.74 5.11
CA TRP A 213 2.11 -12.29 4.66
C TRP A 213 1.24 -12.49 5.91
N ILE A 214 0.08 -11.89 5.96
CA ILE A 214 -0.82 -11.90 7.11
C ILE A 214 -2.26 -11.95 6.61
N THR A 215 -3.16 -12.66 7.31
CA THR A 215 -4.56 -12.65 6.90
C THR A 215 -5.19 -11.28 7.16
N PRO A 216 -6.17 -10.84 6.35
CA PRO A 216 -6.85 -9.56 6.56
C PRO A 216 -7.46 -9.44 7.97
N GLY A 217 -7.94 -10.55 8.52
CA GLY A 217 -8.48 -10.59 9.89
C GLY A 217 -7.42 -10.32 10.95
N GLU A 218 -6.32 -11.07 10.92
CA GLU A 218 -5.21 -10.89 11.88
C GLU A 218 -4.60 -9.48 11.80
N ALA A 219 -4.44 -8.95 10.58
CA ALA A 219 -3.91 -7.61 10.39
C ALA A 219 -4.84 -6.54 10.98
N ALA A 220 -6.15 -6.61 10.70
CA ALA A 220 -7.12 -5.66 11.24
C ALA A 220 -7.24 -5.77 12.76
N ASP A 221 -7.26 -6.99 13.31
CA ASP A 221 -7.29 -7.22 14.76
C ASP A 221 -6.00 -6.73 15.45
N GLY A 222 -4.83 -6.89 14.79
CA GLY A 222 -3.56 -6.36 15.27
C GLY A 222 -3.54 -4.82 15.31
N TYR A 223 -4.18 -4.17 14.32
CA TYR A 223 -4.40 -2.73 14.34
C TYR A 223 -5.30 -2.31 15.52
N ASP A 224 -6.42 -3.01 15.72
CA ASP A 224 -7.37 -2.70 16.80
C ASP A 224 -6.72 -2.87 18.19
N ARG A 225 -5.77 -3.80 18.33
CA ARG A 225 -4.96 -3.96 19.55
C ARG A 225 -3.80 -2.98 19.69
N GLY A 226 -3.52 -2.15 18.65
CA GLY A 226 -2.39 -1.22 18.63
C GLY A 226 -1.01 -1.90 18.42
N GLU A 227 -0.98 -3.12 17.92
CA GLU A 227 0.24 -3.89 17.60
C GLU A 227 0.78 -3.56 16.21
N LEU A 228 -0.11 -3.21 15.29
CA LEU A 228 0.21 -2.85 13.91
C LEU A 228 -0.23 -1.43 13.63
N LEU A 229 0.72 -0.59 13.21
CA LEU A 229 0.40 0.76 12.76
C LEU A 229 -0.01 0.72 11.28
N MET A 230 -1.15 1.32 10.95
CA MET A 230 -1.65 1.43 9.57
C MET A 230 -2.36 2.75 9.37
N MET A 231 -2.39 3.21 8.12
CA MET A 231 -3.23 4.34 7.74
C MET A 231 -4.69 3.88 7.55
N PRO A 232 -5.67 4.78 7.71
CA PRO A 232 -7.09 4.45 7.58
C PRO A 232 -7.48 3.66 6.33
N PRO A 233 -6.99 3.98 5.12
CA PRO A 233 -7.31 3.20 3.93
C PRO A 233 -6.87 1.74 4.04
N THR A 234 -5.70 1.50 4.63
CA THR A 234 -5.14 0.15 4.78
C THR A 234 -6.01 -0.71 5.68
N VAL A 235 -6.36 -0.23 6.88
CA VAL A 235 -7.21 -1.02 7.79
C VAL A 235 -8.64 -1.15 7.27
N ALA A 236 -9.18 -0.13 6.60
CA ALA A 236 -10.53 -0.19 6.02
C ALA A 236 -10.61 -1.27 4.92
N THR A 237 -9.64 -1.32 4.01
CA THR A 237 -9.61 -2.32 2.93
C THR A 237 -9.34 -3.74 3.48
N LEU A 238 -8.52 -3.89 4.52
CA LEU A 238 -8.37 -5.19 5.21
C LEU A 238 -9.70 -5.69 5.78
N ARG A 239 -10.48 -4.81 6.43
CA ARG A 239 -11.79 -5.17 6.97
C ARG A 239 -12.77 -5.61 5.88
N THR A 240 -12.73 -4.99 4.69
CA THR A 240 -13.57 -5.39 3.55
C THR A 240 -13.11 -6.70 2.89
N LEU A 241 -11.85 -7.10 3.06
CA LEU A 241 -11.32 -8.38 2.58
C LEU A 241 -11.64 -9.57 3.51
N ARG A 242 -11.96 -9.35 4.78
CA ARG A 242 -12.23 -10.41 5.78
C ARG A 242 -13.24 -11.49 5.36
N PRO A 243 -14.34 -11.17 4.64
CA PRO A 243 -15.35 -12.17 4.29
C PRO A 243 -14.92 -13.23 3.28
N TYR A 244 -13.82 -13.00 2.55
CA TYR A 244 -13.43 -13.87 1.44
C TYR A 244 -12.48 -14.96 1.91
N ALA A 245 -12.81 -16.20 1.53
CA ALA A 245 -12.05 -17.38 1.91
C ALA A 245 -10.91 -17.70 0.95
N THR A 246 -10.91 -17.10 -0.26
CA THR A 246 -9.85 -17.30 -1.26
C THR A 246 -9.56 -16.00 -2.02
N ALA A 247 -8.35 -15.90 -2.60
CA ALA A 247 -7.97 -14.79 -3.48
C ALA A 247 -8.90 -14.69 -4.70
N ALA A 248 -9.32 -15.83 -5.25
CA ALA A 248 -10.26 -15.86 -6.37
C ALA A 248 -11.62 -15.24 -6.00
N GLN A 249 -12.18 -15.57 -4.83
CA GLN A 249 -13.43 -14.97 -4.37
C GLN A 249 -13.32 -13.45 -4.19
N ALA A 250 -12.19 -12.95 -3.68
CA ALA A 250 -11.95 -11.52 -3.56
C ALA A 250 -11.85 -10.85 -4.95
N LEU A 251 -11.16 -11.48 -5.90
CA LEU A 251 -11.07 -10.98 -7.28
C LEU A 251 -12.44 -10.93 -7.97
N ASP A 252 -13.23 -11.97 -7.84
CA ASP A 252 -14.60 -12.05 -8.42
C ASP A 252 -15.49 -10.93 -7.84
N ALA A 253 -15.37 -10.66 -6.54
CA ALA A 253 -16.13 -9.64 -5.85
C ALA A 253 -15.70 -8.20 -6.21
N ALA A 254 -14.53 -8.02 -6.81
CA ALA A 254 -14.01 -6.69 -7.15
C ALA A 254 -14.91 -5.95 -8.13
N SER A 255 -15.60 -6.65 -9.03
CA SER A 255 -16.53 -6.05 -10.01
C SER A 255 -17.70 -5.32 -9.34
N GLY A 256 -18.12 -5.74 -8.15
CA GLY A 256 -19.22 -5.18 -7.37
C GLY A 256 -18.80 -4.12 -6.34
N GLN A 257 -17.52 -3.82 -6.20
CA GLN A 257 -17.06 -2.84 -5.20
C GLN A 257 -17.43 -1.41 -5.60
N ASP A 258 -17.82 -0.60 -4.62
CA ASP A 258 -18.04 0.84 -4.81
C ASP A 258 -16.69 1.58 -4.83
N LEU A 259 -16.41 2.29 -5.92
CA LEU A 259 -15.21 3.12 -6.10
C LEU A 259 -15.47 4.61 -5.90
N THR A 260 -16.59 4.97 -5.26
CA THR A 260 -16.81 6.35 -4.84
C THR A 260 -15.64 6.79 -3.96
N PRO A 261 -14.98 7.92 -4.28
CA PRO A 261 -13.80 8.35 -3.53
C PRO A 261 -14.12 8.56 -2.05
N VAL A 262 -13.36 7.92 -1.18
CA VAL A 262 -13.42 8.13 0.26
C VAL A 262 -12.43 9.21 0.64
N LEU A 263 -12.94 10.34 1.14
CA LEU A 263 -12.15 11.40 1.75
C LEU A 263 -12.34 11.33 3.27
N ALA A 264 -11.31 10.88 3.98
CA ALA A 264 -11.34 10.92 5.44
C ALA A 264 -11.36 12.37 5.93
N ARG A 265 -12.25 12.66 6.86
CA ARG A 265 -12.39 13.98 7.47
C ARG A 265 -11.73 13.99 8.83
N ALA A 266 -10.99 15.06 9.13
CA ALA A 266 -10.39 15.27 10.42
C ALA A 266 -11.03 16.47 11.10
N ARG A 267 -11.28 16.35 12.41
CA ARG A 267 -11.70 17.47 13.27
C ARG A 267 -10.99 17.40 14.61
N MET A 268 -10.93 18.52 15.26
CA MET A 268 -10.53 18.58 16.68
C MET A 268 -11.78 18.55 17.55
N ASP A 269 -11.78 17.70 18.58
CA ASP A 269 -12.77 17.67 19.66
C ASP A 269 -12.03 18.00 20.95
N GLY A 270 -12.05 19.28 21.32
CA GLY A 270 -11.12 19.81 22.32
C GLY A 270 -9.67 19.62 21.87
N ASP A 271 -8.90 18.82 22.63
CA ASP A 271 -7.52 18.47 22.33
C ASP A 271 -7.37 17.11 21.63
N GLU A 272 -8.47 16.38 21.44
CA GLU A 272 -8.48 15.10 20.75
C GLU A 272 -8.67 15.29 19.24
N LEU A 273 -7.91 14.54 18.46
CA LEU A 273 -8.06 14.48 17.01
C LEU A 273 -9.00 13.30 16.66
N VAL A 274 -10.01 13.58 15.87
CA VAL A 274 -10.96 12.58 15.38
C VAL A 274 -10.82 12.47 13.88
N LEU A 275 -10.60 11.25 13.36
CA LEU A 275 -10.71 10.92 11.95
C LEU A 275 -12.00 10.16 11.70
N SER A 276 -12.74 10.53 10.66
CA SER A 276 -13.96 9.84 10.26
C SER A 276 -13.98 9.58 8.75
N TRP A 277 -14.56 8.44 8.38
CA TRP A 277 -14.87 8.06 7.00
C TRP A 277 -16.15 7.24 6.98
N PRO A 278 -16.79 6.98 5.86
CA PRO A 278 -18.07 6.30 5.81
C PRO A 278 -18.08 4.99 6.62
N GLY A 279 -19.00 4.90 7.59
CA GLY A 279 -19.16 3.74 8.46
C GLY A 279 -18.16 3.61 9.61
N HIS A 280 -17.27 4.58 9.78
CA HIS A 280 -16.26 4.52 10.85
C HIS A 280 -15.90 5.89 11.39
N GLU A 281 -15.74 5.97 12.70
CA GLU A 281 -15.18 7.12 13.39
C GLU A 281 -14.13 6.64 14.39
N GLU A 282 -12.97 7.24 14.39
CA GLU A 282 -11.85 6.82 15.18
C GLU A 282 -11.20 8.01 15.90
N PHE A 283 -11.05 7.87 17.21
CA PHE A 283 -10.26 8.78 18.01
C PHE A 283 -8.79 8.39 17.88
N THR A 284 -8.04 9.19 17.12
CA THR A 284 -6.61 8.95 16.97
C THR A 284 -5.89 9.44 18.22
N LYS A 285 -5.39 8.51 18.99
CA LYS A 285 -4.52 8.79 20.13
C LYS A 285 -3.06 8.79 19.68
N ARG A 286 -2.21 9.61 20.32
CA ARG A 286 -0.77 9.54 20.12
C ARG A 286 -0.27 8.15 20.45
N VAL A 287 0.41 7.49 19.54
CA VAL A 287 1.26 6.35 19.86
C VAL A 287 2.43 6.89 20.65
N SER A 288 2.55 6.51 21.91
CA SER A 288 3.79 6.75 22.67
C SER A 288 4.94 6.10 21.92
N THR A 289 5.95 6.87 21.60
CA THR A 289 7.25 6.39 21.08
C THR A 289 8.07 5.70 22.17
N VAL A 290 7.42 5.02 23.11
CA VAL A 290 8.08 4.21 24.14
C VAL A 290 8.43 2.87 23.53
N GLY A 291 9.62 2.79 22.98
CA GLY A 291 10.16 1.57 22.38
C GLY A 291 11.47 1.75 21.63
N ALA A 292 11.97 2.99 21.52
CA ALA A 292 13.25 3.25 20.85
C ALA A 292 14.46 3.44 21.80
N ASP A 293 14.23 3.52 23.13
CA ASP A 293 15.29 3.93 24.09
C ASP A 293 15.65 2.88 25.15
N GLU A 294 15.18 1.63 25.06
CA GLU A 294 15.54 0.60 26.06
C GLU A 294 16.66 -0.36 25.64
N THR A 295 17.56 0.04 24.75
CA THR A 295 18.75 -0.76 24.43
C THR A 295 20.08 -0.05 24.71
N HIS A 296 20.10 1.01 25.51
CA HIS A 296 21.37 1.57 26.02
C HIS A 296 21.23 2.01 27.46
N GLY A 297 21.49 1.10 28.39
CA GLY A 297 21.60 1.47 29.78
C GLY A 297 21.65 0.27 30.74
N GLY A 298 22.79 -0.43 30.83
CA GLY A 298 22.88 -1.48 31.78
C GLY A 298 24.23 -2.17 31.89
N ALA A 299 25.32 -1.45 31.73
CA ALA A 299 26.63 -1.93 32.24
C ALA A 299 26.81 -1.34 33.64
N LYS A 300 26.31 -2.04 34.65
CA LYS A 300 26.72 -1.81 36.04
C LYS A 300 28.21 -2.19 36.20
N LYS A 301 29.02 -1.16 36.44
CA LYS A 301 30.34 -1.33 37.09
C LYS A 301 30.09 -1.97 38.43
N GLY A 302 30.57 -3.18 38.60
CA GLY A 302 30.74 -3.78 39.91
C GLY A 302 32.02 -3.23 40.54
N ASP A 303 31.86 -2.44 41.58
CA ASP A 303 32.89 -2.13 42.56
C ASP A 303 33.25 -3.44 43.27
N THR A 304 34.48 -3.83 43.18
CA THR A 304 35.11 -4.73 44.13
C THR A 304 36.13 -3.94 44.93
N GLU A 305 35.67 -3.46 46.06
CA GLU A 305 36.55 -3.16 47.18
C GLU A 305 37.11 -4.47 47.77
N GLY A 306 38.35 -4.42 48.04
CA GLY A 306 38.76 -4.68 49.35
C GLY A 306 39.51 -5.92 49.69
N GLY A 307 40.60 -5.72 50.24
CA GLY A 307 41.02 -6.45 51.46
C GLY A 307 42.29 -7.26 51.36
N ALA A 308 43.28 -6.57 51.77
CA ALA A 308 44.41 -6.99 52.63
C ALA A 308 44.56 -8.50 52.97
N ALA A 309 45.68 -9.05 52.65
CA ALA A 309 46.72 -9.56 53.54
C ALA A 309 47.91 -10.02 52.69
#